data_5c9988bc489611d7219f5e9845d6c483
#
_entry.id   5c9988bc489611d7219f5e9845d6c483
#
_cell.length_a   1.000
_cell.length_b   1.000
_cell.length_c   1.000
_cell.angle_alpha   90.00
_cell.angle_beta   90.00
_cell.angle_gamma   90.00
#
_symmetry.space_group_name_H-M   'P 1'
#
loop_
_entity.id
_entity.type
_entity.pdbx_description
1 polymer ?
#
loop_
_entity_poly.entity_id
_entity_poly.type
_entity_poly.pdbx_seq_one_letter_code
_entity_poly.pdbx_strand_id
1 'polypeptide(L)'
;MNWTQTVRMALKSILNNKIRSLLTMLGIIIGVASVIAIVASIQGTTKLQKLQYEAMGANRIDVYAWGARNKDWQEFEEYLDSLDEVAAWSPQSQYWDWQNGGVQYRSKKMDSNGSDSGYLQMYFVNEHYGEVTSMSISAGRDLTEADCKSRARVCVIGETLRKYFFGAMSPIGQELRIGGKSFEIVGVYAGKYGGKLNTNDQMLIMPYTLQSLMMSSQGMSDHQYIIKAENAEDIQTLTEQTLPEFMQPRCEV
;
A
#
# COMPACT_ATOMS: atom_id res chain seq x y z
N MET A 1 67.15 13.23 -7.37
CA MET A 1 66.64 12.26 -6.39
C MET A 1 65.81 11.24 -7.16
N ASN A 2 66.26 10.00 -7.26
CA ASN A 2 65.60 9.01 -8.12
C ASN A 2 64.30 8.49 -7.43
N TRP A 3 63.16 8.70 -8.05
CA TRP A 3 61.81 8.27 -7.62
C TRP A 3 61.82 6.80 -7.13
N THR A 4 62.54 5.92 -7.84
CA THR A 4 62.68 4.50 -7.50
C THR A 4 63.38 4.25 -6.16
N GLN A 5 64.36 5.08 -5.78
CA GLN A 5 65.02 4.97 -4.46
C GLN A 5 64.10 5.42 -3.34
N THR A 6 63.32 6.47 -3.53
CA THR A 6 62.34 6.94 -2.53
C THR A 6 61.25 5.91 -2.24
N VAL A 7 60.68 5.30 -3.30
CA VAL A 7 59.70 4.24 -3.17
C VAL A 7 60.27 3.00 -2.45
N ARG A 8 61.52 2.63 -2.78
CA ARG A 8 62.18 1.48 -2.16
C ARG A 8 62.49 1.72 -0.67
N MET A 9 62.86 2.93 -0.28
CA MET A 9 63.06 3.29 1.13
C MET A 9 61.73 3.32 1.90
N ALA A 10 60.64 3.83 1.31
CA ALA A 10 59.31 3.82 1.89
C ALA A 10 58.81 2.37 2.15
N LEU A 11 58.94 1.50 1.16
CA LEU A 11 58.57 0.07 1.29
C LEU A 11 59.39 -0.62 2.37
N LYS A 12 60.70 -0.36 2.46
CA LYS A 12 61.57 -0.94 3.50
C LYS A 12 61.19 -0.44 4.90
N SER A 13 60.77 0.83 5.05
CA SER A 13 60.30 1.39 6.30
C SER A 13 58.98 0.72 6.77
N ILE A 14 58.09 0.44 5.85
CA ILE A 14 56.82 -0.28 6.12
C ILE A 14 57.12 -1.72 6.60
N LEU A 15 58.02 -2.40 5.91
CA LEU A 15 58.40 -3.79 6.24
C LEU A 15 59.14 -3.92 7.58
N ASN A 16 59.86 -2.89 8.02
CA ASN A 16 60.54 -2.88 9.31
C ASN A 16 59.60 -2.69 10.51
N ASN A 17 58.44 -2.09 10.32
CA ASN A 17 57.42 -1.84 11.35
C ASN A 17 56.07 -2.49 11.03
N LYS A 18 56.07 -3.77 10.73
CA LYS A 18 54.92 -4.52 10.20
C LYS A 18 53.63 -4.34 11.01
N ILE A 19 53.69 -4.41 12.35
CA ILE A 19 52.53 -4.31 13.23
C ILE A 19 51.91 -2.92 13.17
N ARG A 20 52.74 -1.86 13.19
CA ARG A 20 52.23 -0.47 13.13
C ARG A 20 51.58 -0.20 11.77
N SER A 21 52.23 -0.63 10.69
CA SER A 21 51.70 -0.46 9.34
C SER A 21 50.42 -1.26 9.12
N LEU A 22 50.32 -2.47 9.64
CA LEU A 22 49.12 -3.30 9.59
C LEU A 22 47.95 -2.64 10.34
N LEU A 23 48.20 -2.14 11.56
CA LEU A 23 47.14 -1.48 12.35
C LEU A 23 46.65 -0.19 11.72
N THR A 24 47.52 0.64 11.14
CA THR A 24 47.11 1.85 10.45
C THR A 24 46.34 1.53 9.16
N MET A 25 46.77 0.57 8.36
CA MET A 25 46.01 0.13 7.16
C MET A 25 44.65 -0.44 7.53
N LEU A 26 44.57 -1.26 8.60
CA LEU A 26 43.32 -1.82 9.08
C LEU A 26 42.34 -0.70 9.51
N GLY A 27 42.83 0.32 10.24
CA GLY A 27 42.02 1.47 10.63
C GLY A 27 41.44 2.22 9.44
N ILE A 28 42.25 2.45 8.40
CA ILE A 28 41.80 3.12 7.18
C ILE A 28 40.76 2.26 6.43
N ILE A 29 41.04 0.96 6.30
CA ILE A 29 40.11 0.05 5.59
C ILE A 29 38.76 -0.01 6.31
N ILE A 30 38.74 -0.14 7.64
CA ILE A 30 37.49 -0.16 8.42
C ILE A 30 36.77 1.19 8.28
N GLY A 31 37.49 2.30 8.37
CA GLY A 31 36.89 3.64 8.21
C GLY A 31 36.22 3.82 6.85
N VAL A 32 36.92 3.51 5.78
CA VAL A 32 36.36 3.62 4.40
C VAL A 32 35.23 2.64 4.17
N ALA A 33 35.40 1.38 4.61
CA ALA A 33 34.36 0.37 4.48
C ALA A 33 33.07 0.75 5.22
N SER A 34 33.17 1.34 6.40
CA SER A 34 32.02 1.82 7.18
C SER A 34 31.25 2.94 6.45
N VAL A 35 31.96 3.90 5.88
CA VAL A 35 31.33 4.98 5.11
C VAL A 35 30.62 4.43 3.86
N ILE A 36 31.28 3.55 3.12
CA ILE A 36 30.68 2.91 1.93
C ILE A 36 29.42 2.12 2.32
N ALA A 37 29.47 1.34 3.41
CA ALA A 37 28.34 0.55 3.87
C ALA A 37 27.14 1.43 4.25
N ILE A 38 27.38 2.55 4.96
CA ILE A 38 26.32 3.49 5.35
C ILE A 38 25.70 4.14 4.10
N VAL A 39 26.51 4.65 3.18
CA VAL A 39 26.03 5.30 1.95
C VAL A 39 25.25 4.32 1.08
N ALA A 40 25.76 3.11 0.90
CA ALA A 40 25.07 2.07 0.13
C ALA A 40 23.73 1.66 0.77
N SER A 41 23.67 1.58 2.09
CA SER A 41 22.42 1.30 2.83
C SER A 41 21.38 2.41 2.62
N ILE A 42 21.78 3.68 2.76
CA ILE A 42 20.89 4.84 2.55
C ILE A 42 20.38 4.86 1.10
N GLN A 43 21.28 4.71 0.12
CA GLN A 43 20.89 4.70 -1.29
C GLN A 43 19.94 3.54 -1.63
N GLY A 44 20.18 2.36 -1.04
CA GLY A 44 19.32 1.20 -1.19
C GLY A 44 17.91 1.43 -0.66
N THR A 45 17.79 1.97 0.56
CA THR A 45 16.49 2.28 1.16
C THR A 45 15.74 3.39 0.43
N THR A 46 16.42 4.46 0.02
CA THR A 46 15.82 5.56 -0.75
C THR A 46 15.30 5.07 -2.10
N LYS A 47 16.06 4.20 -2.79
CA LYS A 47 15.60 3.62 -4.06
C LYS A 47 14.38 2.74 -3.90
N LEU A 48 14.32 1.92 -2.84
CA LEU A 48 13.16 1.10 -2.53
C LEU A 48 11.93 1.95 -2.20
N GLN A 49 12.10 3.01 -1.39
CA GLN A 49 11.01 3.94 -1.08
C GLN A 49 10.50 4.63 -2.36
N LYS A 50 11.40 5.12 -3.21
CA LYS A 50 11.01 5.75 -4.49
C LYS A 50 10.20 4.79 -5.36
N LEU A 51 10.63 3.55 -5.51
CA LEU A 51 9.88 2.52 -6.25
C LEU A 51 8.51 2.22 -5.62
N GLN A 52 8.40 2.27 -4.30
CA GLN A 52 7.12 2.12 -3.61
C GLN A 52 6.18 3.29 -3.88
N TYR A 53 6.66 4.53 -3.81
CA TYR A 53 5.87 5.73 -4.15
C TYR A 53 5.44 5.72 -5.62
N GLU A 54 6.33 5.41 -6.55
CA GLU A 54 6.00 5.26 -7.97
C GLU A 54 4.96 4.16 -8.22
N ALA A 55 5.05 3.06 -7.47
CA ALA A 55 4.09 1.97 -7.56
C ALA A 55 2.72 2.30 -6.94
N MET A 56 2.64 3.18 -5.95
CA MET A 56 1.38 3.65 -5.36
C MET A 56 0.64 4.67 -6.24
N GLY A 57 1.29 5.17 -7.28
CA GLY A 57 0.81 6.28 -8.11
C GLY A 57 1.33 7.62 -7.54
N ALA A 58 2.08 8.36 -8.33
CA ALA A 58 2.68 9.62 -7.89
C ALA A 58 1.66 10.70 -7.52
N ASN A 59 0.40 10.54 -7.94
CA ASN A 59 -0.67 11.53 -7.85
C ASN A 59 -1.73 11.16 -6.81
N ARG A 60 -1.40 10.34 -5.80
CA ARG A 60 -2.36 9.90 -4.80
C ARG A 60 -2.32 10.77 -3.54
N ILE A 61 -3.50 11.13 -3.06
CA ILE A 61 -3.74 11.82 -1.80
C ILE A 61 -4.61 10.91 -0.93
N ASP A 62 -4.21 10.69 0.32
CA ASP A 62 -5.01 9.97 1.30
C ASP A 62 -5.63 11.01 2.26
N VAL A 63 -6.95 11.06 2.33
CA VAL A 63 -7.71 11.94 3.20
C VAL A 63 -8.31 11.15 4.34
N TYR A 64 -8.02 11.55 5.56
CA TYR A 64 -8.60 10.98 6.78
C TYR A 64 -9.42 12.05 7.46
N ALA A 65 -10.67 11.74 7.78
CA ALA A 65 -11.52 12.70 8.46
C ALA A 65 -12.46 12.03 9.47
N TRP A 66 -12.71 12.71 10.58
CA TRP A 66 -13.50 12.21 11.69
C TRP A 66 -14.65 13.19 12.02
N GLY A 67 -15.71 12.65 12.58
CA GLY A 67 -16.78 13.44 13.19
C GLY A 67 -17.79 14.05 12.25
N ALA A 68 -17.67 13.86 10.93
CA ALA A 68 -18.64 14.38 9.97
C ALA A 68 -19.91 13.50 9.91
N ARG A 69 -21.04 14.13 9.56
CA ARG A 69 -22.31 13.43 9.36
C ARG A 69 -22.39 12.83 7.97
N ASN A 70 -23.23 11.80 7.78
CA ASN A 70 -23.41 11.16 6.48
C ASN A 70 -23.75 12.14 5.34
N LYS A 71 -24.45 13.23 5.65
CA LYS A 71 -24.78 14.28 4.67
C LYS A 71 -23.53 15.04 4.22
N ASP A 72 -22.62 15.32 5.15
CA ASP A 72 -21.39 16.04 4.86
C ASP A 72 -20.48 15.22 3.94
N TRP A 73 -20.54 13.88 4.03
CA TRP A 73 -19.83 12.96 3.13
C TRP A 73 -20.39 12.91 1.72
N GLN A 74 -21.71 12.94 1.58
CA GLN A 74 -22.35 13.03 0.25
C GLN A 74 -21.99 14.35 -0.44
N GLU A 75 -22.04 15.47 0.30
CA GLU A 75 -21.61 16.77 -0.22
C GLU A 75 -20.11 16.76 -0.60
N PHE A 76 -19.27 15.99 0.12
CA PHE A 76 -17.85 15.84 -0.20
C PHE A 76 -17.62 15.03 -1.48
N GLU A 77 -18.36 13.95 -1.67
CA GLU A 77 -18.30 13.15 -2.90
C GLU A 77 -18.74 13.97 -4.12
N GLU A 78 -19.84 14.71 -4.01
CA GLU A 78 -20.29 15.64 -5.06
C GLU A 78 -19.26 16.76 -5.33
N TYR A 79 -18.60 17.22 -4.28
CA TYR A 79 -17.54 18.22 -4.42
C TYR A 79 -16.32 17.65 -5.15
N LEU A 80 -15.85 16.44 -4.81
CA LEU A 80 -14.77 15.78 -5.51
C LEU A 80 -15.06 15.57 -7.00
N ASP A 81 -16.31 15.21 -7.34
CA ASP A 81 -16.76 15.05 -8.72
C ASP A 81 -16.80 16.39 -9.50
N SER A 82 -16.83 17.51 -8.80
CA SER A 82 -16.86 18.86 -9.42
C SER A 82 -15.47 19.44 -9.70
N LEU A 83 -14.41 18.81 -9.19
CA LEU A 83 -13.05 19.32 -9.30
C LEU A 83 -12.34 18.76 -10.54
N ASP A 84 -11.92 19.65 -11.45
CA ASP A 84 -11.16 19.27 -12.65
C ASP A 84 -9.76 18.71 -12.33
N GLU A 85 -9.23 19.04 -11.15
CA GLU A 85 -7.93 18.55 -10.66
C GLU A 85 -7.97 17.11 -10.13
N VAL A 86 -9.16 16.53 -9.97
CA VAL A 86 -9.38 15.17 -9.45
C VAL A 86 -9.68 14.23 -10.61
N ALA A 87 -8.77 13.31 -10.91
CA ALA A 87 -8.96 12.28 -11.93
C ALA A 87 -9.93 11.17 -11.51
N ALA A 88 -9.80 10.74 -10.27
CA ALA A 88 -10.65 9.70 -9.68
C ALA A 88 -10.51 9.71 -8.15
N TRP A 89 -11.53 9.18 -7.48
CA TRP A 89 -11.51 9.01 -6.02
C TRP A 89 -12.21 7.71 -5.59
N SER A 90 -11.89 7.23 -4.41
CA SER A 90 -12.56 6.07 -3.81
C SER A 90 -12.66 6.22 -2.30
N PRO A 91 -13.81 5.94 -1.68
CA PRO A 91 -13.86 5.67 -0.27
C PRO A 91 -13.02 4.42 0.02
N GLN A 92 -12.38 4.38 1.19
CA GLN A 92 -11.63 3.22 1.66
C GLN A 92 -11.98 2.98 3.12
N SER A 93 -13.05 2.27 3.38
CA SER A 93 -13.43 1.88 4.74
C SER A 93 -12.90 0.50 5.06
N GLN A 94 -12.10 0.41 6.12
CA GLN A 94 -11.53 -0.86 6.54
C GLN A 94 -12.57 -1.72 7.26
N TYR A 95 -12.68 -2.99 6.87
CA TYR A 95 -13.51 -3.98 7.53
C TYR A 95 -12.69 -4.87 8.45
N TRP A 96 -13.08 -4.90 9.72
CA TRP A 96 -12.50 -5.78 10.71
C TRP A 96 -13.53 -6.84 11.13
N ASP A 97 -13.29 -8.10 10.81
CA ASP A 97 -14.16 -9.20 11.23
C ASP A 97 -13.71 -9.80 12.56
N TRP A 98 -14.05 -9.10 13.64
CA TRP A 98 -13.73 -9.54 15.01
C TRP A 98 -14.52 -10.78 15.44
N GLN A 99 -15.72 -11.00 14.87
CA GLN A 99 -16.64 -12.04 15.32
C GLN A 99 -16.43 -13.36 14.58
N ASN A 100 -16.24 -13.32 13.26
CA ASN A 100 -16.15 -14.52 12.43
C ASN A 100 -14.71 -14.86 12.02
N GLY A 101 -13.75 -14.00 12.37
CA GLY A 101 -12.32 -14.26 12.24
C GLY A 101 -11.80 -14.30 10.81
N GLY A 102 -12.19 -13.34 9.95
CA GLY A 102 -11.57 -13.12 8.66
C GLY A 102 -12.26 -13.81 7.47
N VAL A 103 -11.46 -14.33 6.54
CA VAL A 103 -11.92 -14.90 5.26
C VAL A 103 -11.78 -16.42 5.27
N GLN A 104 -12.78 -17.10 4.79
CA GLN A 104 -12.80 -18.56 4.71
C GLN A 104 -13.13 -19.05 3.30
N TYR A 105 -12.37 -20.06 2.85
CA TYR A 105 -12.66 -20.85 1.67
C TYR A 105 -12.61 -22.33 2.04
N ARG A 106 -13.77 -23.02 1.96
CA ARG A 106 -13.90 -24.42 2.38
C ARG A 106 -13.39 -24.61 3.83
N SER A 107 -12.35 -25.44 4.01
CA SER A 107 -11.71 -25.70 5.32
C SER A 107 -10.55 -24.74 5.63
N LYS A 108 -10.11 -23.93 4.66
CA LYS A 108 -9.03 -22.96 4.89
C LYS A 108 -9.60 -21.65 5.40
N LYS A 109 -8.93 -21.06 6.38
CA LYS A 109 -9.29 -19.77 6.96
C LYS A 109 -8.06 -18.88 7.03
N MET A 110 -8.23 -17.59 6.79
CA MET A 110 -7.23 -16.55 7.03
C MET A 110 -7.83 -15.51 7.96
N ASP A 111 -7.23 -15.37 9.13
CA ASP A 111 -7.71 -14.44 10.15
C ASP A 111 -7.33 -12.99 9.81
N SER A 112 -8.21 -12.05 10.16
CA SER A 112 -7.94 -10.62 10.00
C SER A 112 -6.92 -10.08 11.00
N ASN A 113 -6.63 -10.80 12.08
CA ASN A 113 -5.85 -10.34 13.24
C ASN A 113 -4.35 -10.69 13.19
N GLY A 114 -3.80 -11.06 12.02
CA GLY A 114 -2.38 -11.23 11.86
C GLY A 114 -1.76 -12.35 12.70
N SER A 115 -2.13 -13.60 12.44
CA SER A 115 -1.25 -14.72 12.74
C SER A 115 -0.13 -14.79 11.70
N ASP A 116 0.84 -15.66 11.85
CA ASP A 116 2.10 -15.86 11.11
C ASP A 116 2.19 -15.40 9.62
N SER A 117 1.08 -15.03 8.99
CA SER A 117 0.98 -14.69 7.56
C SER A 117 0.84 -13.18 7.26
N GLY A 118 0.82 -12.31 8.27
CA GLY A 118 0.57 -10.87 8.11
C GLY A 118 -0.91 -10.48 8.25
N TYR A 119 -1.21 -9.18 8.21
CA TYR A 119 -2.57 -8.66 8.36
C TYR A 119 -3.34 -8.75 7.06
N LEU A 120 -4.52 -9.38 7.09
CA LEU A 120 -5.47 -9.34 5.98
C LEU A 120 -6.18 -7.98 5.97
N GLN A 121 -6.00 -7.25 4.89
CA GLN A 121 -6.65 -5.96 4.67
C GLN A 121 -7.94 -6.16 3.87
N MET A 122 -9.06 -5.82 4.47
CA MET A 122 -10.37 -5.87 3.82
C MET A 122 -10.95 -4.47 3.74
N TYR A 123 -11.33 -4.03 2.55
CA TYR A 123 -11.82 -2.68 2.32
C TYR A 123 -13.15 -2.67 1.59
N PHE A 124 -14.00 -1.73 1.99
CA PHE A 124 -15.15 -1.30 1.21
C PHE A 124 -14.74 -0.11 0.36
N VAL A 125 -14.90 -0.25 -0.96
CA VAL A 125 -14.41 0.70 -1.95
C VAL A 125 -15.42 0.87 -3.10
N ASN A 126 -15.23 1.88 -3.95
CA ASN A 126 -15.97 2.03 -5.19
C ASN A 126 -15.22 1.41 -6.39
N GLU A 127 -15.78 1.54 -7.59
CA GLU A 127 -15.25 1.01 -8.85
C GLU A 127 -13.93 1.65 -9.30
N HIS A 128 -13.61 2.85 -8.80
CA HIS A 128 -12.39 3.58 -9.16
C HIS A 128 -11.17 3.19 -8.31
N TYR A 129 -11.35 2.32 -7.32
CA TYR A 129 -10.27 1.94 -6.40
C TYR A 129 -9.01 1.43 -7.11
N GLY A 130 -9.16 0.55 -8.10
CA GLY A 130 -8.05 0.02 -8.89
C GLY A 130 -7.28 1.12 -9.63
N GLU A 131 -8.01 2.07 -10.21
CA GLU A 131 -7.46 3.23 -10.90
C GLU A 131 -6.69 4.14 -9.93
N VAL A 132 -7.33 4.56 -8.83
CA VAL A 132 -6.75 5.46 -7.82
C VAL A 132 -5.49 4.87 -7.20
N THR A 133 -5.50 3.58 -6.93
CA THR A 133 -4.35 2.86 -6.35
C THR A 133 -3.36 2.37 -7.40
N SER A 134 -3.61 2.64 -8.70
CA SER A 134 -2.79 2.13 -9.82
C SER A 134 -2.58 0.61 -9.77
N MET A 135 -3.59 -0.13 -9.38
CA MET A 135 -3.56 -1.60 -9.34
C MET A 135 -4.08 -2.15 -10.67
N SER A 136 -3.46 -3.19 -11.16
CA SER A 136 -3.87 -3.88 -12.39
C SER A 136 -4.51 -5.23 -12.08
N ILE A 137 -5.52 -5.61 -12.85
CA ILE A 137 -6.15 -6.93 -12.77
C ILE A 137 -5.28 -7.97 -13.48
N SER A 138 -4.97 -9.06 -12.81
CA SER A 138 -4.24 -10.22 -13.38
C SER A 138 -5.18 -11.30 -13.92
N ALA A 139 -6.38 -11.40 -13.37
CA ALA A 139 -7.40 -12.33 -13.83
C ALA A 139 -8.81 -11.80 -13.48
N GLY A 140 -9.78 -12.06 -14.34
CA GLY A 140 -11.16 -11.59 -14.15
C GLY A 140 -11.33 -10.12 -14.48
N ARG A 141 -12.13 -9.41 -13.66
CA ARG A 141 -12.45 -7.99 -13.80
C ARG A 141 -12.38 -7.25 -12.46
N ASP A 142 -12.30 -5.95 -12.49
CA ASP A 142 -12.44 -5.09 -11.32
C ASP A 142 -13.91 -4.93 -10.91
N LEU A 143 -14.15 -4.25 -9.78
CA LEU A 143 -15.49 -3.83 -9.40
C LEU A 143 -16.05 -2.89 -10.48
N THR A 144 -17.36 -2.94 -10.66
CA THR A 144 -18.06 -2.07 -11.57
C THR A 144 -19.07 -1.20 -10.82
N GLU A 145 -19.45 -0.08 -11.41
CA GLU A 145 -20.52 0.77 -10.88
C GLU A 145 -21.82 -0.03 -10.64
N ALA A 146 -22.12 -0.99 -11.53
CA ALA A 146 -23.28 -1.87 -11.38
C ALA A 146 -23.19 -2.74 -10.12
N ASP A 147 -22.00 -3.26 -9.78
CA ASP A 147 -21.81 -4.03 -8.56
C ASP A 147 -22.03 -3.16 -7.31
N CYS A 148 -21.53 -1.93 -7.33
CA CYS A 148 -21.72 -0.96 -6.26
C CYS A 148 -23.20 -0.58 -6.11
N LYS A 149 -23.88 -0.20 -7.19
CA LYS A 149 -25.28 0.21 -7.16
C LYS A 149 -26.25 -0.92 -6.77
N SER A 150 -26.00 -2.15 -7.25
CA SER A 150 -26.85 -3.31 -6.93
C SER A 150 -26.55 -3.95 -5.57
N ARG A 151 -25.54 -3.47 -4.86
CA ARG A 151 -25.02 -4.10 -3.62
C ARG A 151 -24.67 -5.57 -3.85
N ALA A 152 -24.02 -5.84 -4.98
CA ALA A 152 -23.62 -7.20 -5.34
C ALA A 152 -22.62 -7.77 -4.33
N ARG A 153 -22.83 -9.01 -3.90
CA ARG A 153 -21.87 -9.70 -3.03
C ARG A 153 -20.73 -10.27 -3.86
N VAL A 154 -19.92 -9.39 -4.41
CA VAL A 154 -18.72 -9.71 -5.17
C VAL A 154 -17.49 -9.17 -4.45
N CYS A 155 -16.32 -9.76 -4.74
CA CYS A 155 -15.06 -9.28 -4.22
C CYS A 155 -13.93 -9.42 -5.25
N VAL A 156 -12.92 -8.58 -5.11
CA VAL A 156 -11.64 -8.72 -5.80
C VAL A 156 -10.57 -8.99 -4.76
N ILE A 157 -9.69 -9.95 -5.04
CA ILE A 157 -8.68 -10.41 -4.08
C ILE A 157 -7.27 -10.09 -4.58
N GLY A 158 -6.34 -9.93 -3.66
CA GLY A 158 -4.93 -9.80 -3.98
C GLY A 158 -4.25 -11.13 -4.29
N GLU A 159 -3.10 -11.08 -4.94
CA GLU A 159 -2.35 -12.25 -5.41
C GLU A 159 -1.94 -13.19 -4.24
N THR A 160 -1.69 -12.66 -3.06
CA THR A 160 -1.35 -13.47 -1.88
C THR A 160 -2.54 -14.32 -1.43
N LEU A 161 -3.77 -13.77 -1.39
CA LEU A 161 -4.97 -14.52 -1.09
C LEU A 161 -5.25 -15.60 -2.15
N ARG A 162 -5.07 -15.24 -3.43
CA ARG A 162 -5.20 -16.21 -4.53
C ARG A 162 -4.27 -17.40 -4.31
N LYS A 163 -3.00 -17.17 -4.06
CA LYS A 163 -2.01 -18.23 -3.81
C LYS A 163 -2.35 -19.07 -2.59
N TYR A 164 -2.76 -18.43 -1.50
CA TYR A 164 -3.07 -19.11 -0.24
C TYR A 164 -4.29 -20.03 -0.35
N PHE A 165 -5.40 -19.54 -0.90
CA PHE A 165 -6.65 -20.31 -0.95
C PHE A 165 -6.68 -21.27 -2.13
N PHE A 166 -6.23 -20.85 -3.30
CA PHE A 166 -6.48 -21.53 -4.57
C PHE A 166 -5.24 -22.18 -5.19
N GLY A 167 -4.03 -21.71 -4.87
CA GLY A 167 -2.79 -22.23 -5.46
C GLY A 167 -2.77 -22.06 -6.99
N ALA A 168 -2.85 -23.16 -7.74
CA ALA A 168 -2.89 -23.16 -9.20
C ALA A 168 -4.31 -23.09 -9.78
N MET A 169 -5.36 -23.25 -8.96
CA MET A 169 -6.75 -23.20 -9.43
C MET A 169 -7.17 -21.75 -9.73
N SER A 170 -8.09 -21.59 -10.70
CA SER A 170 -8.74 -20.30 -10.93
C SER A 170 -9.64 -19.92 -9.76
N PRO A 171 -9.49 -18.72 -9.18
CA PRO A 171 -10.38 -18.25 -8.14
C PRO A 171 -11.68 -17.64 -8.70
N ILE A 172 -11.72 -17.25 -9.98
CA ILE A 172 -12.85 -16.52 -10.56
C ILE A 172 -14.11 -17.39 -10.55
N GLY A 173 -15.22 -16.80 -10.08
CA GLY A 173 -16.50 -17.49 -9.89
C GLY A 173 -16.55 -18.39 -8.66
N GLN A 174 -15.48 -18.48 -7.87
CA GLN A 174 -15.51 -19.17 -6.57
C GLN A 174 -16.03 -18.24 -5.48
N GLU A 175 -16.60 -18.84 -4.42
CA GLU A 175 -17.14 -18.08 -3.31
C GLU A 175 -16.19 -18.09 -2.10
N LEU A 176 -15.98 -16.91 -1.52
CA LEU A 176 -15.35 -16.72 -0.22
C LEU A 176 -16.41 -16.38 0.83
N ARG A 177 -16.23 -16.88 2.05
CA ARG A 177 -17.07 -16.50 3.17
C ARG A 177 -16.39 -15.40 3.98
N ILE A 178 -17.06 -14.25 4.08
CA ILE A 178 -16.59 -13.03 4.75
C ILE A 178 -17.71 -12.56 5.68
N GLY A 179 -17.44 -12.36 6.96
CA GLY A 179 -18.48 -11.94 7.91
C GLY A 179 -19.69 -12.86 7.94
N GLY A 180 -19.50 -14.15 7.73
CA GLY A 180 -20.57 -15.14 7.65
C GLY A 180 -21.39 -15.15 6.36
N LYS A 181 -21.11 -14.28 5.40
CA LYS A 181 -21.80 -14.16 4.10
C LYS A 181 -20.89 -14.63 2.96
N SER A 182 -21.49 -15.23 1.90
CA SER A 182 -20.76 -15.61 0.68
C SER A 182 -20.58 -14.44 -0.26
N PHE A 183 -19.38 -14.34 -0.84
CA PHE A 183 -18.98 -13.37 -1.85
C PHE A 183 -18.34 -14.09 -3.03
N GLU A 184 -18.79 -13.79 -4.24
CA GLU A 184 -18.20 -14.31 -5.47
C GLU A 184 -16.92 -13.54 -5.81
N ILE A 185 -15.86 -14.24 -6.15
CA ILE A 185 -14.61 -13.63 -6.63
C ILE A 185 -14.77 -13.30 -8.10
N VAL A 186 -14.74 -12.02 -8.45
CA VAL A 186 -14.85 -11.51 -9.82
C VAL A 186 -13.50 -11.12 -10.42
N GLY A 187 -12.49 -10.87 -9.58
CA GLY A 187 -11.18 -10.45 -10.04
C GLY A 187 -10.04 -10.76 -9.07
N VAL A 188 -8.84 -10.68 -9.61
CA VAL A 188 -7.57 -10.80 -8.88
C VAL A 188 -6.66 -9.66 -9.26
N TYR A 189 -6.20 -8.88 -8.28
CA TYR A 189 -5.16 -7.89 -8.50
C TYR A 189 -3.79 -8.55 -8.68
N ALA A 190 -3.01 -8.01 -9.61
CA ALA A 190 -1.61 -8.39 -9.77
C ALA A 190 -0.81 -7.99 -8.54
N GLY A 191 0.12 -8.84 -8.12
CA GLY A 191 1.04 -8.51 -7.03
C GLY A 191 1.95 -7.34 -7.41
N LYS A 192 1.91 -6.27 -6.63
CA LYS A 192 2.65 -5.04 -6.90
C LYS A 192 4.12 -5.09 -6.48
N TYR A 193 4.46 -5.96 -5.53
CA TYR A 193 5.70 -5.88 -4.77
C TYR A 193 6.60 -7.12 -4.90
N GLY A 194 6.71 -7.69 -6.10
CA GLY A 194 7.80 -8.61 -6.44
C GLY A 194 7.73 -10.01 -5.83
N GLY A 195 6.54 -10.54 -5.57
CA GLY A 195 6.34 -11.99 -5.41
C GLY A 195 6.78 -12.64 -4.10
N LYS A 196 7.39 -11.94 -3.16
CA LYS A 196 7.48 -12.39 -1.77
C LYS A 196 6.27 -11.86 -1.02
N LEU A 197 5.72 -12.67 -0.11
CA LEU A 197 4.59 -12.36 0.75
C LEU A 197 4.67 -10.91 1.26
N ASN A 198 4.11 -9.97 0.50
CA ASN A 198 4.01 -8.59 0.92
C ASN A 198 2.64 -8.41 1.56
N THR A 199 2.60 -7.82 2.73
CA THR A 199 1.36 -7.56 3.46
C THR A 199 0.37 -6.74 2.63
N ASN A 200 0.83 -5.91 1.72
CA ASN A 200 -0.01 -5.10 0.84
C ASN A 200 -0.73 -5.90 -0.26
N ASP A 201 -0.26 -7.13 -0.57
CA ASP A 201 -0.93 -8.04 -1.50
C ASP A 201 -1.92 -8.99 -0.79
N GLN A 202 -1.98 -8.93 0.56
CA GLN A 202 -2.97 -9.61 1.39
C GLN A 202 -4.22 -8.75 1.56
N MET A 203 -4.85 -8.42 0.45
CA MET A 203 -6.00 -7.53 0.43
C MET A 203 -7.22 -8.19 -0.21
N LEU A 204 -8.38 -7.73 0.19
CA LEU A 204 -9.67 -8.06 -0.37
C LEU A 204 -10.52 -6.79 -0.40
N ILE A 205 -11.11 -6.50 -1.53
CA ILE A 205 -12.00 -5.35 -1.69
C ILE A 205 -13.43 -5.79 -2.00
N MET A 206 -14.38 -5.02 -1.54
CA MET A 206 -15.82 -5.21 -1.68
C MET A 206 -16.52 -3.89 -2.01
N PRO A 207 -17.69 -3.91 -2.65
CA PRO A 207 -18.48 -2.70 -2.91
C PRO A 207 -18.79 -1.93 -1.62
N TYR A 208 -18.54 -0.62 -1.61
CA TYR A 208 -18.74 0.25 -0.44
C TYR A 208 -20.18 0.26 0.06
N THR A 209 -21.15 0.07 -0.83
CA THR A 209 -22.58 0.02 -0.49
C THR A 209 -22.97 -1.15 0.41
N LEU A 210 -22.10 -2.16 0.54
CA LEU A 210 -22.29 -3.27 1.48
C LEU A 210 -21.85 -2.94 2.90
N GLN A 211 -21.13 -1.85 3.12
CA GLN A 211 -20.62 -1.44 4.41
C GLN A 211 -21.73 -1.38 5.47
N SER A 212 -22.83 -0.70 5.17
CA SER A 212 -23.98 -0.59 6.08
C SER A 212 -24.67 -1.92 6.44
N LEU A 213 -24.49 -2.95 5.60
CA LEU A 213 -25.05 -4.28 5.82
C LEU A 213 -24.11 -5.22 6.60
N MET A 214 -22.83 -4.90 6.64
CA MET A 214 -21.80 -5.75 7.24
C MET A 214 -21.23 -5.17 8.54
N MET A 215 -21.19 -3.86 8.66
CA MET A 215 -20.72 -3.16 9.86
C MET A 215 -21.93 -2.74 10.69
N SER A 216 -21.93 -3.08 11.99
CA SER A 216 -22.94 -2.56 12.91
C SER A 216 -22.69 -1.07 13.16
N SER A 217 -23.73 -0.28 13.30
CA SER A 217 -23.74 1.19 13.38
C SER A 217 -22.96 1.83 14.55
N GLN A 218 -22.22 1.06 15.32
CA GLN A 218 -21.52 1.52 16.53
C GLN A 218 -20.05 1.94 16.33
N GLY A 219 -19.53 2.00 15.09
CA GLY A 219 -18.10 2.23 14.89
C GLY A 219 -17.75 3.09 13.70
N MET A 220 -18.52 4.12 13.37
CA MET A 220 -18.41 4.70 12.05
C MET A 220 -18.35 6.21 11.99
N SER A 221 -17.32 6.76 12.55
CA SER A 221 -17.01 8.17 12.29
C SER A 221 -15.77 8.36 11.43
N ASP A 222 -15.02 7.28 11.17
CA ASP A 222 -13.76 7.41 10.46
C ASP A 222 -13.97 7.09 8.99
N HIS A 223 -13.94 8.12 8.16
CA HIS A 223 -13.95 7.98 6.71
C HIS A 223 -12.55 8.27 6.18
N GLN A 224 -12.08 7.36 5.35
CA GLN A 224 -10.88 7.53 4.57
C GLN A 224 -11.26 7.60 3.10
N TYR A 225 -10.73 8.59 2.39
CA TYR A 225 -10.83 8.70 0.96
C TYR A 225 -9.44 8.65 0.34
N ILE A 226 -9.36 7.99 -0.80
CA ILE A 226 -8.18 8.01 -1.63
C ILE A 226 -8.55 8.79 -2.88
N ILE A 227 -7.76 9.79 -3.19
CA ILE A 227 -7.98 10.69 -4.31
C ILE A 227 -6.77 10.60 -5.23
N LYS A 228 -7.00 10.53 -6.52
CA LYS A 228 -5.99 10.62 -7.56
C LYS A 228 -6.09 11.98 -8.22
N ALA A 229 -5.06 12.80 -8.08
CA ALA A 229 -4.98 14.06 -8.80
C ALA A 229 -4.76 13.82 -10.29
N GLU A 230 -5.30 14.70 -11.15
CA GLU A 230 -5.11 14.65 -12.60
C GLU A 230 -3.61 14.80 -12.95
N ASN A 231 -2.94 15.80 -12.34
CA ASN A 231 -1.51 16.02 -12.52
C ASN A 231 -0.77 16.02 -11.17
N ALA A 232 0.52 15.72 -11.19
CA ALA A 232 1.35 15.77 -9.98
C ALA A 232 1.48 17.20 -9.40
N GLU A 233 1.31 18.23 -10.23
CA GLU A 233 1.36 19.64 -9.83
C GLU A 233 0.13 20.05 -9.02
N ASP A 234 -1.01 19.40 -9.22
CA ASP A 234 -2.28 19.70 -8.54
C ASP A 234 -2.29 19.21 -7.09
N ILE A 235 -1.42 18.26 -6.74
CA ILE A 235 -1.37 17.65 -5.40
C ILE A 235 -1.20 18.72 -4.31
N GLN A 236 -0.29 19.67 -4.50
CA GLN A 236 -0.03 20.69 -3.50
C GLN A 236 -1.25 21.59 -3.31
N THR A 237 -1.87 22.03 -4.38
CA THR A 237 -3.08 22.87 -4.34
C THR A 237 -4.24 22.13 -3.69
N LEU A 238 -4.49 20.87 -4.09
CA LEU A 238 -5.52 20.03 -3.51
C LEU A 238 -5.29 19.82 -2.01
N THR A 239 -4.08 19.50 -1.60
CA THR A 239 -3.77 19.16 -0.20
C THR A 239 -3.74 20.38 0.72
N GLU A 240 -3.21 21.53 0.26
CA GLU A 240 -3.00 22.70 1.13
C GLU A 240 -4.16 23.70 1.08
N GLN A 241 -4.95 23.71 0.02
CA GLN A 241 -6.00 24.72 -0.19
C GLN A 241 -7.39 24.10 -0.41
N THR A 242 -7.58 23.34 -1.48
CA THR A 242 -8.89 22.90 -1.94
C THR A 242 -9.60 21.96 -0.95
N LEU A 243 -8.95 20.89 -0.51
CA LEU A 243 -9.53 19.92 0.42
C LEU A 243 -9.71 20.49 1.83
N PRO A 244 -8.73 21.18 2.43
CA PRO A 244 -8.90 21.80 3.76
C PRO A 244 -10.00 22.86 3.80
N GLU A 245 -10.17 23.67 2.75
CA GLU A 245 -11.22 24.68 2.67
C GLU A 245 -12.62 24.06 2.78
N PHE A 246 -12.82 22.90 2.16
CA PHE A 246 -14.09 22.17 2.26
C PHE A 246 -14.24 21.46 3.62
N MET A 247 -13.18 20.81 4.11
CA MET A 247 -13.21 19.87 5.24
C MET A 247 -13.23 20.56 6.61
N GLN A 248 -12.39 21.59 6.82
CA GLN A 248 -12.21 22.25 8.13
C GLN A 248 -13.51 22.73 8.81
N PRO A 249 -14.50 23.29 8.12
CA PRO A 249 -15.74 23.70 8.78
C PRO A 249 -16.68 22.54 9.13
N ARG A 250 -16.41 21.32 8.67
CA ARG A 250 -17.34 20.18 8.73
C ARG A 250 -16.84 18.99 9.53
N CYS A 251 -15.53 18.80 9.60
CA CYS A 251 -14.92 17.64 10.23
C CYS A 251 -13.52 17.96 10.78
N GLU A 252 -13.04 17.12 11.70
CA GLU A 252 -11.64 17.11 12.09
C GLU A 252 -10.83 16.31 11.06
N VAL A 253 -9.76 16.91 10.55
CA VAL A 253 -8.91 16.40 9.47
C VAL A 253 -7.57 15.94 10.00
#